data_308856c23cc74e597f62abdd68ee3abc
#
_entry.id   308856c23cc74e597f62abdd68ee3abc
#
_cell.length_a   1.000
_cell.length_b   1.000
_cell.length_c   1.000
_cell.angle_alpha   90.00
_cell.angle_beta   90.00
_cell.angle_gamma   90.00
#
_symmetry.space_group_name_H-M   'P 1'
#
loop_
_entity.id
_entity.type
_entity.pdbx_description
1 polymer ?
#
loop_
_entity_poly.entity_id
_entity_poly.type
_entity_poly.pdbx_seq_one_letter_code
_entity_poly.pdbx_strand_id
1 'polypeptide(L)'
;MKVFTGSAEAALNKAAEAVLSLVRTKPDCVLALSASSQLDGVYAALRESGADFSRCTVFLAEEFVNVEDASLTRRAKLEAAFLSQAGISRVHCPDAAGCEGYEAEIASAGGIDLALLAIGRNGRIAFDEPLAAFDSTTHVTKLTESAQQEECAAFGANPPSQGVTVGIHTLMRCRRALLVALGSERAEAVHKAVAGRTHISVPASLMQLHLNAELFTDEAAAAEL
;
A
#
# COMPACT_ATOMS: atom_id res chain seq x y z
N MET A 1 2.23 0.16 -16.73
CA MET A 1 3.01 0.21 -15.47
C MET A 1 4.49 0.20 -15.80
N LYS A 2 5.30 1.09 -15.19
CA LYS A 2 6.77 1.09 -15.32
C LYS A 2 7.35 0.16 -14.25
N VAL A 3 8.46 -0.54 -14.55
CA VAL A 3 9.12 -1.43 -13.60
C VAL A 3 10.57 -1.00 -13.41
N PHE A 4 10.99 -0.90 -12.16
CA PHE A 4 12.39 -0.76 -11.76
C PHE A 4 12.81 -2.04 -11.04
N THR A 5 13.90 -2.65 -11.48
CA THR A 5 14.52 -3.81 -10.84
C THR A 5 15.94 -3.49 -10.42
N GLY A 6 16.34 -3.92 -9.21
CA GLY A 6 17.69 -3.72 -8.67
C GLY A 6 17.88 -4.46 -7.37
N SER A 7 18.84 -4.07 -6.54
CA SER A 7 18.90 -4.59 -5.17
C SER A 7 17.68 -4.13 -4.37
N ALA A 8 17.33 -4.85 -3.30
CA ALA A 8 16.23 -4.46 -2.42
C ALA A 8 16.39 -3.02 -1.91
N GLU A 9 17.59 -2.64 -1.49
CA GLU A 9 17.92 -1.29 -1.06
C GLU A 9 17.70 -0.25 -2.18
N ALA A 10 18.16 -0.54 -3.40
CA ALA A 10 17.97 0.36 -4.53
C ALA A 10 16.49 0.54 -4.89
N ALA A 11 15.69 -0.52 -4.84
CA ALA A 11 14.26 -0.48 -5.08
C ALA A 11 13.54 0.38 -4.04
N LEU A 12 13.84 0.19 -2.75
CA LEU A 12 13.27 0.96 -1.65
C LEU A 12 13.63 2.44 -1.73
N ASN A 13 14.91 2.75 -1.99
CA ASN A 13 15.38 4.13 -2.14
C ASN A 13 14.72 4.83 -3.34
N LYS A 14 14.52 4.14 -4.46
CA LYS A 14 13.82 4.68 -5.63
C LYS A 14 12.35 4.95 -5.35
N ALA A 15 11.67 4.06 -4.61
CA ALA A 15 10.31 4.28 -4.17
C ALA A 15 10.21 5.51 -3.23
N ALA A 16 11.15 5.64 -2.28
CA ALA A 16 11.21 6.80 -1.40
C ALA A 16 11.46 8.10 -2.17
N GLU A 17 12.39 8.11 -3.13
CA GLU A 17 12.69 9.26 -3.98
C GLU A 17 11.48 9.72 -4.79
N ALA A 18 10.65 8.76 -5.25
CA ALA A 18 9.40 9.05 -5.95
C ALA A 18 8.37 9.77 -5.06
N VAL A 19 8.26 9.36 -3.77
CA VAL A 19 7.43 10.07 -2.77
C VAL A 19 8.00 11.46 -2.49
N LEU A 20 9.30 11.57 -2.22
CA LEU A 20 9.98 12.84 -1.95
C LEU A 20 9.84 13.86 -3.08
N SER A 21 9.89 13.39 -4.32
CA SER A 21 9.67 14.25 -5.49
C SER A 21 8.30 14.91 -5.46
N LEU A 22 7.25 14.16 -5.07
CA LEU A 22 5.91 14.72 -4.92
C LEU A 22 5.86 15.74 -3.77
N VAL A 23 6.34 15.35 -2.58
CA VAL A 23 6.28 16.21 -1.39
C VAL A 23 6.98 17.55 -1.61
N ARG A 24 8.12 17.54 -2.31
CA ARG A 24 8.85 18.78 -2.68
C ARG A 24 8.05 19.68 -3.63
N THR A 25 7.28 19.11 -4.55
CA THR A 25 6.49 19.87 -5.52
C THR A 25 5.09 20.24 -5.03
N LYS A 26 4.52 19.41 -4.16
CA LYS A 26 3.21 19.60 -3.53
C LYS A 26 3.29 19.24 -2.04
N PRO A 27 3.74 20.15 -1.16
CA PRO A 27 3.92 19.87 0.28
C PRO A 27 2.64 19.47 1.01
N ASP A 28 1.48 19.86 0.49
CA ASP A 28 0.13 19.54 1.01
C ASP A 28 -0.50 18.35 0.29
N CYS A 29 0.33 17.45 -0.24
CA CYS A 29 -0.16 16.29 -0.97
C CYS A 29 -0.97 15.32 -0.09
N VAL A 30 -1.86 14.59 -0.75
CA VAL A 30 -2.69 13.54 -0.15
C VAL A 30 -2.07 12.18 -0.50
N LEU A 31 -1.67 11.45 0.53
CA LEU A 31 -0.99 10.15 0.40
C LEU A 31 -1.91 9.02 0.87
N ALA A 32 -2.04 7.95 0.11
CA ALA A 32 -2.57 6.69 0.59
C ALA A 32 -1.40 5.75 0.92
N LEU A 33 -1.27 5.31 2.16
CA LEU A 33 -0.11 4.55 2.62
C LEU A 33 -0.52 3.19 3.17
N SER A 34 0.13 2.13 2.68
CA SER A 34 0.03 0.78 3.24
C SER A 34 1.02 0.57 4.38
N ALA A 35 0.61 -0.13 5.44
CA ALA A 35 1.49 -0.48 6.56
C ALA A 35 2.14 -1.87 6.41
N SER A 36 2.39 -2.32 5.18
CA SER A 36 3.11 -3.57 4.91
C SER A 36 4.58 -3.48 5.33
N SER A 37 5.13 -4.58 5.89
CA SER A 37 6.57 -4.68 6.20
C SER A 37 7.48 -4.56 4.98
N GLN A 38 6.97 -4.80 3.78
CA GLN A 38 7.66 -4.54 2.52
C GLN A 38 8.07 -3.06 2.35
N LEU A 39 7.37 -2.16 3.03
CA LEU A 39 7.57 -0.71 2.93
C LEU A 39 8.42 -0.12 4.07
N ASP A 40 8.82 -0.94 5.05
CA ASP A 40 9.56 -0.44 6.23
C ASP A 40 10.84 0.32 5.83
N GLY A 41 11.57 -0.18 4.83
CA GLY A 41 12.76 0.49 4.30
C GLY A 41 12.44 1.79 3.53
N VAL A 42 11.29 1.88 2.86
CA VAL A 42 10.83 3.13 2.24
C VAL A 42 10.57 4.16 3.33
N TYR A 43 9.84 3.79 4.40
CA TYR A 43 9.55 4.68 5.51
C TYR A 43 10.81 5.12 6.26
N ALA A 44 11.79 4.23 6.42
CA ALA A 44 13.10 4.59 6.97
C ALA A 44 13.79 5.66 6.11
N ALA A 45 13.90 5.46 4.80
CA ALA A 45 14.51 6.41 3.88
C ALA A 45 13.77 7.76 3.87
N LEU A 46 12.44 7.75 3.95
CA LEU A 46 11.63 8.99 4.03
C LEU A 46 11.94 9.78 5.32
N ARG A 47 12.05 9.10 6.47
CA ARG A 47 12.43 9.75 7.74
C ARG A 47 13.82 10.37 7.69
N GLU A 48 14.78 9.64 7.13
CA GLU A 48 16.18 10.06 7.03
C GLU A 48 16.40 11.19 6.03
N SER A 49 15.44 11.41 5.13
CA SER A 49 15.55 12.44 4.07
C SER A 49 15.53 13.87 4.59
N GLY A 50 15.06 14.12 5.80
CA GLY A 50 14.86 15.45 6.36
C GLY A 50 13.77 16.29 5.67
N ALA A 51 12.94 15.69 4.81
CA ALA A 51 11.82 16.38 4.16
C ALA A 51 10.69 16.71 5.16
N ASP A 52 10.04 17.83 4.94
CA ASP A 52 8.90 18.24 5.76
C ASP A 52 7.59 17.63 5.25
N PHE A 53 7.01 16.73 6.02
CA PHE A 53 5.73 16.07 5.76
C PHE A 53 4.57 16.66 6.58
N SER A 54 4.79 17.68 7.41
CA SER A 54 3.80 18.21 8.37
C SER A 54 2.52 18.70 7.69
N ARG A 55 2.58 19.06 6.42
CA ARG A 55 1.45 19.54 5.63
C ARG A 55 0.75 18.44 4.83
N CYS A 56 1.31 17.23 4.78
CA CYS A 56 0.67 16.11 4.10
C CYS A 56 -0.59 15.66 4.82
N THR A 57 -1.53 15.11 4.06
CA THR A 57 -2.67 14.36 4.57
C THR A 57 -2.48 12.89 4.22
N VAL A 58 -2.61 12.00 5.20
CA VAL A 58 -2.43 10.56 5.02
C VAL A 58 -3.75 9.83 5.21
N PHE A 59 -4.10 9.02 4.26
CA PHE A 59 -5.14 8.00 4.33
C PHE A 59 -4.45 6.63 4.42
N LEU A 60 -4.77 5.81 5.43
CA LEU A 60 -4.29 4.43 5.45
C LEU A 60 -4.99 3.65 4.34
N ALA A 61 -4.22 2.88 3.57
CA ALA A 61 -4.78 2.06 2.50
C ALA A 61 -5.58 0.87 3.03
N GLU A 62 -5.25 0.39 4.22
CA GLU A 62 -5.90 -0.74 4.88
C GLU A 62 -5.81 -0.68 6.40
N GLU A 63 -6.77 -1.34 7.07
CA GLU A 63 -6.75 -1.57 8.51
C GLU A 63 -7.38 -2.94 8.84
N PHE A 64 -6.97 -3.55 9.94
CA PHE A 64 -7.59 -4.79 10.42
C PHE A 64 -8.91 -4.52 11.12
N VAL A 65 -9.83 -5.48 11.02
CA VAL A 65 -11.11 -5.46 11.75
C VAL A 65 -10.99 -6.31 13.00
N ASN A 66 -11.51 -5.80 14.13
CA ASN A 66 -11.60 -6.50 15.41
C ASN A 66 -10.24 -6.97 15.98
N VAL A 67 -9.22 -6.13 15.91
CA VAL A 67 -7.94 -6.35 16.60
C VAL A 67 -8.04 -5.81 18.02
N GLU A 68 -7.89 -6.69 19.02
CA GLU A 68 -7.99 -6.32 20.44
C GLU A 68 -6.77 -5.53 20.92
N ASP A 69 -5.57 -5.92 20.49
CA ASP A 69 -4.34 -5.22 20.80
C ASP A 69 -4.12 -4.04 19.82
N ALA A 70 -4.39 -2.85 20.31
CA ALA A 70 -4.25 -1.64 19.51
C ALA A 70 -2.83 -1.42 18.97
N SER A 71 -1.79 -2.01 19.57
CA SER A 71 -0.42 -1.91 19.09
C SER A 71 -0.15 -2.71 17.81
N LEU A 72 -1.03 -3.67 17.49
CA LEU A 72 -0.94 -4.54 16.32
C LEU A 72 -1.75 -4.02 15.11
N THR A 73 -2.45 -2.91 15.25
CA THR A 73 -3.19 -2.28 14.14
C THR A 73 -2.25 -1.76 13.06
N ARG A 74 -2.73 -1.65 11.83
CA ARG A 74 -2.00 -1.01 10.73
C ARG A 74 -1.69 0.46 11.05
N ARG A 75 -2.63 1.13 11.70
CA ARG A 75 -2.43 2.50 12.18
C ARG A 75 -1.24 2.59 13.14
N ALA A 76 -1.18 1.76 14.17
CA ALA A 76 -0.09 1.78 15.14
C ALA A 76 1.26 1.46 14.49
N LYS A 77 1.28 0.48 13.57
CA LYS A 77 2.49 0.13 12.82
C LYS A 77 3.00 1.31 11.98
N LEU A 78 2.12 1.98 11.22
CA LEU A 78 2.50 3.12 10.38
C LEU A 78 2.90 4.33 11.23
N GLU A 79 2.24 4.53 12.36
CA GLU A 79 2.59 5.56 13.35
C GLU A 79 4.03 5.41 13.83
N ALA A 80 4.38 4.19 14.27
CA ALA A 80 5.73 3.87 14.75
C ALA A 80 6.77 3.92 13.62
N ALA A 81 6.42 3.44 12.43
CA ALA A 81 7.34 3.37 11.30
C ALA A 81 7.61 4.72 10.66
N PHE A 82 6.64 5.65 10.65
CA PHE A 82 6.77 6.88 9.85
C PHE A 82 6.06 8.10 10.42
N LEU A 83 4.74 8.04 10.72
CA LEU A 83 3.92 9.22 10.88
C LEU A 83 4.38 10.14 12.03
N SER A 84 4.67 9.57 13.21
CA SER A 84 5.09 10.34 14.38
C SER A 84 6.38 11.11 14.13
N GLN A 85 7.38 10.46 13.54
CA GLN A 85 8.69 11.08 13.31
C GLN A 85 8.66 12.07 12.13
N ALA A 86 7.75 11.86 11.17
CA ALA A 86 7.53 12.76 10.05
C ALA A 86 6.67 13.99 10.40
N GLY A 87 6.13 14.06 11.63
CA GLY A 87 5.30 15.17 12.10
C GLY A 87 3.94 15.28 11.40
N ILE A 88 3.44 14.16 10.85
CA ILE A 88 2.16 14.10 10.15
C ILE A 88 1.01 14.02 11.16
N SER A 89 0.16 15.03 11.20
CA SER A 89 -0.97 15.11 12.13
C SER A 89 -2.34 14.81 11.48
N ARG A 90 -2.45 15.01 10.16
CA ARG A 90 -3.68 14.74 9.39
C ARG A 90 -3.67 13.31 8.87
N VAL A 91 -4.20 12.40 9.68
CA VAL A 91 -4.19 10.96 9.39
C VAL A 91 -5.59 10.40 9.55
N HIS A 92 -6.09 9.79 8.48
CA HIS A 92 -7.37 9.11 8.39
C HIS A 92 -7.14 7.60 8.34
N CYS A 93 -7.96 6.86 9.06
CA CYS A 93 -7.89 5.40 9.12
C CYS A 93 -9.26 4.83 8.73
N PRO A 94 -9.33 3.86 7.81
CA PRO A 94 -10.60 3.27 7.44
C PRO A 94 -11.13 2.40 8.57
N ASP A 95 -12.45 2.37 8.70
CA ASP A 95 -13.15 1.57 9.69
C ASP A 95 -14.33 0.83 9.04
N ALA A 96 -14.67 -0.34 9.58
CA ALA A 96 -15.67 -1.23 9.01
C ALA A 96 -17.07 -0.63 8.92
N ALA A 97 -17.42 0.29 9.82
CA ALA A 97 -18.73 0.94 9.87
C ALA A 97 -18.79 2.22 9.01
N GLY A 98 -17.63 2.78 8.63
CA GLY A 98 -17.49 4.11 8.04
C GLY A 98 -16.96 4.13 6.60
N CYS A 99 -17.04 3.04 5.84
CA CYS A 99 -16.44 2.95 4.50
C CYS A 99 -16.89 4.07 3.53
N GLU A 100 -18.18 4.39 3.48
CA GLU A 100 -18.71 5.49 2.63
C GLU A 100 -18.21 6.86 3.11
N GLY A 101 -18.13 7.07 4.41
CA GLY A 101 -17.57 8.27 5.03
C GLY A 101 -16.11 8.46 4.66
N TYR A 102 -15.33 7.37 4.67
CA TYR A 102 -13.92 7.38 4.29
C TYR A 102 -13.70 7.81 2.84
N GLU A 103 -14.52 7.30 1.91
CA GLU A 103 -14.51 7.75 0.52
C GLU A 103 -14.88 9.23 0.37
N ALA A 104 -15.84 9.71 1.16
CA ALA A 104 -16.21 11.13 1.17
C ALA A 104 -15.07 12.01 1.71
N GLU A 105 -14.33 11.55 2.72
CA GLU A 105 -13.13 12.25 3.23
C GLU A 105 -12.03 12.30 2.16
N ILE A 106 -11.74 11.18 1.46
CA ILE A 106 -10.79 11.15 0.34
C ILE A 106 -11.21 12.16 -0.75
N ALA A 107 -12.48 12.16 -1.13
CA ALA A 107 -12.99 13.09 -2.13
C ALA A 107 -12.87 14.56 -1.68
N SER A 108 -13.18 14.85 -0.42
CA SER A 108 -13.09 16.20 0.18
C SER A 108 -11.65 16.71 0.26
N ALA A 109 -10.67 15.81 0.43
CA ALA A 109 -9.24 16.13 0.36
C ALA A 109 -8.75 16.39 -1.08
N GLY A 110 -9.59 16.23 -2.09
CA GLY A 110 -9.23 16.42 -3.51
C GLY A 110 -8.73 15.15 -4.19
N GLY A 111 -8.95 14.00 -3.58
CA GLY A 111 -8.48 12.68 -4.05
C GLY A 111 -7.02 12.40 -3.67
N ILE A 112 -6.58 11.18 -3.92
CA ILE A 112 -5.23 10.71 -3.57
C ILE A 112 -4.23 11.19 -4.63
N ASP A 113 -3.18 11.89 -4.23
CA ASP A 113 -2.08 12.29 -5.11
C ASP A 113 -1.13 11.13 -5.39
N LEU A 114 -0.83 10.33 -4.36
CA LEU A 114 0.05 9.18 -4.48
C LEU A 114 -0.40 8.06 -3.53
N ALA A 115 -0.53 6.85 -4.07
CA ALA A 115 -0.68 5.63 -3.30
C ALA A 115 0.66 4.88 -3.24
N LEU A 116 1.13 4.52 -2.03
CA LEU A 116 2.29 3.67 -1.79
C LEU A 116 1.82 2.35 -1.21
N LEU A 117 1.95 1.29 -1.99
CA LEU A 117 1.36 -0.02 -1.76
C LEU A 117 2.42 -1.11 -1.87
N ALA A 118 2.18 -2.25 -1.23
CA ALA A 118 2.96 -3.47 -1.44
C ALA A 118 2.14 -4.50 -2.21
N ILE A 119 2.81 -5.33 -3.01
CA ILE A 119 2.21 -6.51 -3.62
C ILE A 119 2.36 -7.68 -2.64
N GLY A 120 1.24 -8.31 -2.25
CA GLY A 120 1.26 -9.53 -1.45
C GLY A 120 1.65 -10.77 -2.28
N ARG A 121 1.97 -11.88 -1.61
CA ARG A 121 2.37 -13.14 -2.24
C ARG A 121 1.34 -13.69 -3.23
N ASN A 122 0.06 -13.41 -3.00
CA ASN A 122 -1.05 -13.80 -3.87
C ASN A 122 -1.43 -12.77 -4.92
N GLY A 123 -0.68 -11.66 -5.05
CA GLY A 123 -0.94 -10.59 -5.99
C GLY A 123 -1.95 -9.53 -5.51
N ARG A 124 -2.35 -9.55 -4.23
CA ARG A 124 -3.17 -8.49 -3.61
C ARG A 124 -2.41 -7.16 -3.55
N ILE A 125 -3.14 -6.06 -3.50
CA ILE A 125 -2.64 -4.71 -3.16
C ILE A 125 -3.50 -4.15 -2.03
N ALA A 126 -2.87 -3.54 -1.02
CA ALA A 126 -3.56 -3.29 0.25
C ALA A 126 -4.22 -4.59 0.76
N PHE A 127 -5.51 -4.57 1.08
CA PHE A 127 -6.30 -5.79 1.33
C PHE A 127 -7.31 -6.10 0.21
N ASP A 128 -7.13 -5.54 -1.00
CA ASP A 128 -7.84 -6.02 -2.18
C ASP A 128 -7.31 -7.41 -2.56
N GLU A 129 -7.96 -8.43 -2.02
CA GLU A 129 -7.63 -9.84 -2.21
C GLU A 129 -8.01 -10.32 -3.64
N PRO A 130 -7.45 -11.44 -4.12
CA PRO A 130 -7.88 -12.05 -5.36
C PRO A 130 -9.40 -12.13 -5.49
N LEU A 131 -9.93 -11.70 -6.64
CA LEU A 131 -11.33 -11.55 -6.99
C LEU A 131 -12.03 -10.32 -6.38
N ALA A 132 -11.30 -9.39 -5.77
CA ALA A 132 -11.84 -8.08 -5.44
C ALA A 132 -12.46 -7.42 -6.69
N ALA A 133 -13.63 -6.82 -6.55
CA ALA A 133 -14.32 -6.21 -7.67
C ALA A 133 -13.56 -4.99 -8.20
N PHE A 134 -13.48 -4.83 -9.52
CA PHE A 134 -12.77 -3.72 -10.16
C PHE A 134 -13.36 -2.35 -9.79
N ASP A 135 -14.64 -2.30 -9.56
CA ASP A 135 -15.40 -1.09 -9.18
C ASP A 135 -15.52 -0.90 -7.66
N SER A 136 -14.79 -1.71 -6.85
CA SER A 136 -14.80 -1.59 -5.40
C SER A 136 -14.24 -0.25 -4.93
N THR A 137 -14.97 0.42 -4.06
CA THR A 137 -14.52 1.53 -3.23
C THR A 137 -14.05 0.99 -1.87
N THR A 138 -13.84 1.82 -0.87
CA THR A 138 -13.48 1.34 0.48
C THR A 138 -14.51 0.33 0.99
N HIS A 139 -14.05 -0.85 1.42
CA HIS A 139 -14.91 -1.95 1.83
C HIS A 139 -14.26 -2.89 2.82
N VAL A 140 -15.10 -3.66 3.53
CA VAL A 140 -14.66 -4.77 4.39
C VAL A 140 -14.39 -5.99 3.52
N THR A 141 -13.27 -6.65 3.75
CA THR A 141 -12.87 -7.88 3.04
C THR A 141 -12.45 -8.98 3.99
N LYS A 142 -12.54 -10.23 3.53
CA LYS A 142 -11.94 -11.39 4.20
C LYS A 142 -10.50 -11.54 3.72
N LEU A 143 -9.58 -11.72 4.66
CA LEU A 143 -8.18 -12.00 4.32
C LEU A 143 -8.01 -13.47 3.98
N THR A 144 -7.35 -13.75 2.85
CA THR A 144 -7.00 -15.12 2.45
C THR A 144 -5.99 -15.73 3.41
N GLU A 145 -5.84 -17.06 3.39
CA GLU A 145 -4.81 -17.75 4.18
C GLU A 145 -3.40 -17.21 3.88
N SER A 146 -3.11 -16.91 2.62
CA SER A 146 -1.84 -16.29 2.22
C SER A 146 -1.60 -14.95 2.91
N ALA A 147 -2.62 -14.08 2.94
CA ALA A 147 -2.53 -12.78 3.62
C ALA A 147 -2.38 -12.96 5.14
N GLN A 148 -3.13 -13.88 5.74
CA GLN A 148 -3.03 -14.18 7.16
C GLN A 148 -1.65 -14.72 7.53
N GLN A 149 -1.05 -15.59 6.71
CA GLN A 149 0.31 -16.12 6.91
C GLN A 149 1.38 -15.01 6.89
N GLU A 150 1.22 -13.99 6.06
CA GLU A 150 2.13 -12.84 6.05
C GLU A 150 2.10 -12.06 7.38
N GLU A 151 1.00 -12.14 8.13
CA GLU A 151 0.80 -11.43 9.40
C GLU A 151 1.14 -12.29 10.64
N CYS A 152 1.34 -13.60 10.49
CA CYS A 152 1.62 -14.52 11.62
C CYS A 152 2.84 -14.09 12.47
N ALA A 153 3.81 -13.40 11.87
CA ALA A 153 4.97 -12.91 12.61
C ALA A 153 4.58 -11.90 13.73
N ALA A 154 3.53 -11.12 13.52
CA ALA A 154 3.04 -10.15 14.49
C ALA A 154 1.94 -10.75 15.41
N PHE A 155 1.07 -11.60 14.87
CA PHE A 155 -0.13 -12.10 15.56
C PHE A 155 -0.01 -13.54 16.08
N GLY A 156 1.07 -14.25 15.76
CA GLY A 156 1.24 -15.66 16.12
C GLY A 156 0.20 -16.56 15.44
N ALA A 157 -0.47 -17.41 16.23
CA ALA A 157 -1.42 -18.40 15.73
C ALA A 157 -2.79 -17.83 15.30
N ASN A 158 -3.09 -16.59 15.65
CA ASN A 158 -4.42 -15.98 15.46
C ASN A 158 -4.35 -14.68 14.67
N PRO A 159 -3.88 -14.68 13.41
CA PRO A 159 -3.87 -13.47 12.60
C PRO A 159 -5.30 -13.00 12.29
N PRO A 160 -5.51 -11.69 12.06
CA PRO A 160 -6.82 -11.17 11.68
C PRO A 160 -7.35 -11.84 10.41
N SER A 161 -8.64 -12.18 10.41
CA SER A 161 -9.30 -12.81 9.26
C SER A 161 -10.08 -11.81 8.39
N GLN A 162 -10.19 -10.56 8.83
CA GLN A 162 -10.89 -9.50 8.13
C GLN A 162 -10.12 -8.18 8.20
N GLY A 163 -10.29 -7.38 7.16
CA GLY A 163 -9.76 -6.02 7.09
C GLY A 163 -10.71 -5.08 6.36
N VAL A 164 -10.45 -3.79 6.50
CA VAL A 164 -11.00 -2.74 5.66
C VAL A 164 -9.91 -2.29 4.69
N THR A 165 -10.24 -2.07 3.44
CA THR A 165 -9.30 -1.65 2.40
C THR A 165 -9.87 -0.52 1.56
N VAL A 166 -9.03 0.39 1.14
CA VAL A 166 -9.32 1.28 0.01
C VAL A 166 -9.42 0.39 -1.25
N GLY A 167 -10.56 0.43 -1.93
CA GLY A 167 -10.83 -0.49 -3.02
C GLY A 167 -10.13 -0.12 -4.33
N ILE A 168 -10.14 -1.07 -5.27
CA ILE A 168 -9.48 -0.97 -6.59
C ILE A 168 -9.89 0.30 -7.33
N HIS A 169 -11.20 0.62 -7.37
CA HIS A 169 -11.69 1.81 -8.07
C HIS A 169 -11.03 3.09 -7.53
N THR A 170 -10.95 3.23 -6.22
CA THR A 170 -10.36 4.40 -5.56
C THR A 170 -8.86 4.47 -5.82
N LEU A 171 -8.15 3.34 -5.73
CA LEU A 171 -6.72 3.24 -6.04
C LEU A 171 -6.43 3.56 -7.53
N MET A 172 -7.29 3.10 -8.45
CA MET A 172 -7.15 3.41 -9.89
C MET A 172 -7.35 4.89 -10.21
N ARG A 173 -7.97 5.66 -9.33
CA ARG A 173 -8.19 7.11 -9.49
C ARG A 173 -7.10 7.97 -8.85
N CYS A 174 -6.16 7.39 -8.11
CA CYS A 174 -5.03 8.15 -7.58
C CYS A 174 -4.18 8.70 -8.75
N ARG A 175 -3.49 9.81 -8.53
CA ARG A 175 -2.69 10.44 -9.60
C ARG A 175 -1.42 9.65 -9.91
N ARG A 176 -0.89 8.96 -8.91
CA ARG A 176 0.31 8.09 -9.04
C ARG A 176 0.20 6.91 -8.09
N ALA A 177 0.47 5.71 -8.59
CA ALA A 177 0.53 4.48 -7.80
C ALA A 177 1.96 3.95 -7.77
N LEU A 178 2.52 3.77 -6.59
CA LEU A 178 3.83 3.14 -6.37
C LEU A 178 3.60 1.79 -5.71
N LEU A 179 4.11 0.75 -6.31
CA LEU A 179 4.04 -0.62 -5.83
C LEU A 179 5.45 -1.07 -5.44
N VAL A 180 5.57 -1.79 -4.35
CA VAL A 180 6.81 -2.43 -3.91
C VAL A 180 6.59 -3.92 -3.78
N ALA A 181 7.52 -4.71 -4.28
CA ALA A 181 7.53 -6.16 -4.12
C ALA A 181 8.98 -6.65 -3.98
N LEU A 182 9.30 -7.29 -2.85
CA LEU A 182 10.62 -7.79 -2.55
C LEU A 182 10.57 -9.26 -2.14
N GLY A 183 11.59 -10.01 -2.50
CA GLY A 183 11.77 -11.42 -2.13
C GLY A 183 11.16 -12.40 -3.12
N SER A 184 11.81 -13.55 -3.25
CA SER A 184 11.47 -14.60 -4.23
C SER A 184 10.06 -15.17 -4.06
N GLU A 185 9.49 -15.10 -2.87
CA GLU A 185 8.13 -15.54 -2.59
C GLU A 185 7.05 -14.70 -3.28
N ARG A 186 7.44 -13.59 -3.93
CA ARG A 186 6.57 -12.73 -4.74
C ARG A 186 6.84 -12.80 -6.23
N ALA A 187 7.81 -13.64 -6.68
CA ALA A 187 8.20 -13.71 -8.09
C ALA A 187 7.00 -14.03 -8.99
N GLU A 188 6.22 -15.05 -8.65
CA GLU A 188 5.01 -15.41 -9.40
C GLU A 188 3.98 -14.27 -9.41
N ALA A 189 3.75 -13.60 -8.27
CA ALA A 189 2.82 -12.48 -8.17
C ALA A 189 3.28 -11.28 -9.01
N VAL A 190 4.57 -10.97 -9.00
CA VAL A 190 5.19 -9.91 -9.79
C VAL A 190 5.09 -10.25 -11.28
N HIS A 191 5.42 -11.47 -11.69
CA HIS A 191 5.25 -11.93 -13.08
C HIS A 191 3.80 -11.75 -13.55
N LYS A 192 2.83 -12.25 -12.78
CA LYS A 192 1.40 -12.10 -13.10
C LYS A 192 0.95 -10.64 -13.13
N ALA A 193 1.49 -9.79 -12.25
CA ALA A 193 1.14 -8.38 -12.19
C ALA A 193 1.70 -7.58 -13.39
N VAL A 194 2.86 -7.95 -13.92
CA VAL A 194 3.57 -7.18 -14.96
C VAL A 194 3.34 -7.77 -16.35
N ALA A 195 3.56 -9.08 -16.51
CA ALA A 195 3.54 -9.79 -17.79
C ALA A 195 2.25 -10.61 -18.02
N GLY A 196 1.51 -10.87 -16.95
CA GLY A 196 0.24 -11.61 -17.01
C GLY A 196 -0.90 -10.78 -17.60
N ARG A 197 -2.03 -11.46 -17.82
CA ARG A 197 -3.26 -10.78 -18.24
C ARG A 197 -3.80 -9.95 -17.07
N THR A 198 -4.28 -8.75 -17.38
CA THR A 198 -5.02 -7.92 -16.42
C THR A 198 -6.30 -8.64 -16.01
N HIS A 199 -6.41 -9.05 -14.75
CA HIS A 199 -7.54 -9.80 -14.24
C HIS A 199 -7.68 -9.62 -12.71
N ILE A 200 -8.92 -9.60 -12.22
CA ILE A 200 -9.21 -9.43 -10.78
C ILE A 200 -8.67 -10.57 -9.89
N SER A 201 -8.34 -11.74 -10.44
CA SER A 201 -7.65 -12.80 -9.69
C SER A 201 -6.23 -12.42 -9.24
N VAL A 202 -5.67 -11.37 -9.81
CA VAL A 202 -4.39 -10.77 -9.43
C VAL A 202 -4.57 -9.26 -9.37
N PRO A 203 -5.07 -8.70 -8.27
CA PRO A 203 -5.39 -7.27 -8.16
C PRO A 203 -4.26 -6.34 -8.59
N ALA A 204 -3.01 -6.68 -8.29
CA ALA A 204 -1.84 -5.92 -8.74
C ALA A 204 -1.75 -5.82 -10.28
N SER A 205 -2.30 -6.78 -11.05
CA SER A 205 -2.30 -6.73 -12.51
C SER A 205 -3.17 -5.61 -13.07
N LEU A 206 -4.17 -5.16 -12.31
CA LEU A 206 -5.04 -4.05 -12.69
C LEU A 206 -4.27 -2.74 -12.81
N MET A 207 -3.14 -2.61 -12.10
CA MET A 207 -2.26 -1.44 -12.18
C MET A 207 -1.56 -1.31 -13.53
N GLN A 208 -1.60 -2.32 -14.41
CA GLN A 208 -1.21 -2.16 -15.82
C GLN A 208 -2.09 -1.13 -16.54
N LEU A 209 -3.34 -0.97 -16.13
CA LEU A 209 -4.30 -0.01 -16.71
C LEU A 209 -4.19 1.38 -16.08
N HIS A 210 -3.48 1.52 -14.97
CA HIS A 210 -3.28 2.81 -14.31
C HIS A 210 -2.32 3.68 -15.13
N LEU A 211 -2.68 4.94 -15.36
CA LEU A 211 -1.92 5.85 -16.23
C LEU A 211 -0.50 6.13 -15.72
N ASN A 212 -0.29 6.11 -14.41
CA ASN A 212 0.96 6.45 -13.77
C ASN A 212 1.29 5.49 -12.61
N ALA A 213 1.37 4.19 -12.92
CA ALA A 213 1.81 3.17 -11.98
C ALA A 213 3.26 2.79 -12.19
N GLU A 214 3.98 2.62 -11.08
CA GLU A 214 5.38 2.19 -11.05
C GLU A 214 5.54 1.05 -10.04
N LEU A 215 6.30 0.02 -10.42
CA LEU A 215 6.70 -1.08 -9.56
C LEU A 215 8.19 -0.99 -9.26
N PHE A 216 8.54 -1.06 -8.00
CA PHE A 216 9.91 -1.15 -7.51
C PHE A 216 10.11 -2.54 -6.92
N THR A 217 11.03 -3.31 -7.49
CA THR A 217 11.22 -4.71 -7.14
C THR A 217 12.70 -5.07 -7.04
N ASP A 218 13.04 -6.03 -6.19
CA ASP A 218 14.36 -6.60 -6.17
C ASP A 218 14.53 -7.70 -7.24
N GLU A 219 15.77 -8.12 -7.46
CA GLU A 219 16.11 -9.16 -8.43
C GLU A 219 15.42 -10.50 -8.10
N ALA A 220 15.21 -10.79 -6.80
CA ALA A 220 14.58 -12.02 -6.37
C ALA A 220 13.07 -12.05 -6.68
N ALA A 221 12.36 -10.94 -6.47
CA ALA A 221 10.95 -10.83 -6.84
C ALA A 221 10.75 -10.64 -8.36
N ALA A 222 11.77 -10.18 -9.08
CA ALA A 222 11.76 -10.04 -10.55
C ALA A 222 12.25 -11.30 -11.30
N ALA A 223 12.58 -12.38 -10.60
CA ALA A 223 13.24 -13.56 -11.20
C ALA A 223 12.45 -14.25 -12.32
N GLU A 224 11.14 -14.01 -12.41
CA GLU A 224 10.26 -14.57 -13.44
C GLU A 224 9.83 -13.53 -14.51
N LEU A 225 10.37 -12.29 -14.48
CA LEU A 225 10.14 -11.26 -15.50
C LEU A 225 11.10 -11.44 -16.72
#